data_e76ae00c9269ae84017e4c9c5a393ca2
#
_entry.id   e76ae00c9269ae84017e4c9c5a393ca2
#
_cell.length_a   1.000
_cell.length_b   1.000
_cell.length_c   1.000
_cell.angle_alpha   90.00
_cell.angle_beta   90.00
_cell.angle_gamma   90.00
#
_symmetry.space_group_name_H-M   'P 1'
#
loop_
_entity.id
_entity.type
_entity.pdbx_description
1 polymer ?
#
loop_
_entity_poly.entity_id
_entity_poly.type
_entity_poly.pdbx_seq_one_letter_code
_entity_poly.pdbx_strand_id
1 'polypeptide(L)' 'MGLSAMYRILKKSGAERVSDESAIELRRVIEEIAETIAKNATDMSKHAGRKTIKAEDVKLASKQFSKF' A
#
# COMPACT_ATOMS: atom_id res chain seq x y z
N MET A 1 -8.02 4.65 0.95
CA MET A 1 -8.12 4.72 -0.50
C MET A 1 -9.56 4.54 -0.93
N GLY A 2 -9.99 5.27 -1.96
CA GLY A 2 -11.36 5.17 -2.43
C GLY A 2 -11.60 3.94 -3.28
N LEU A 3 -12.83 3.46 -3.29
CA LEU A 3 -13.21 2.31 -4.11
C LEU A 3 -13.05 2.56 -5.60
N SER A 4 -13.27 3.80 -6.05
CA SER A 4 -13.13 4.13 -7.47
C SER A 4 -11.72 3.84 -7.99
N ALA A 5 -10.70 4.06 -7.17
CA ALA A 5 -9.33 3.72 -7.52
C ALA A 5 -9.16 2.21 -7.69
N MET A 6 -9.82 1.42 -6.85
CA MET A 6 -9.75 -0.04 -6.92
C MET A 6 -10.41 -0.55 -8.19
N TYR A 7 -11.57 -0.01 -8.56
CA TYR A 7 -12.22 -0.35 -9.83
C TYR A 7 -11.31 -0.07 -11.01
N ARG A 8 -10.67 1.09 -10.99
CA ARG A 8 -9.79 1.50 -12.08
C ARG A 8 -8.59 0.57 -12.23
N ILE A 9 -7.98 0.18 -11.11
CA ILE A 9 -6.86 -0.75 -11.10
C ILE A 9 -7.28 -2.10 -11.67
N LEU A 10 -8.41 -2.62 -11.21
CA LEU A 10 -8.92 -3.91 -11.67
C LEU A 10 -9.26 -3.88 -13.16
N LYS A 11 -9.85 -2.79 -13.64
CA LYS A 11 -10.15 -2.64 -15.08
C LYS A 11 -8.87 -2.58 -15.90
N LYS A 12 -7.86 -1.86 -15.43
CA LYS A 12 -6.58 -1.77 -16.13
C LYS A 12 -5.86 -3.11 -16.22
N SER A 13 -6.12 -4.02 -15.29
CA SER A 13 -5.51 -5.34 -15.33
C SER A 13 -6.12 -6.26 -16.39
N GLY A 14 -7.20 -5.81 -17.04
CA GLY A 14 -7.86 -6.57 -18.11
C GLY A 14 -9.17 -7.23 -17.70
N ALA A 15 -9.67 -6.97 -16.48
CA ALA A 15 -10.94 -7.53 -16.04
C ALA A 15 -12.10 -6.93 -16.84
N GLU A 16 -12.94 -7.78 -17.41
CA GLU A 16 -14.11 -7.33 -18.15
C GLU A 16 -15.19 -6.80 -17.22
N ARG A 17 -15.35 -7.44 -16.07
CA ARG A 17 -16.33 -7.06 -15.06
C ARG A 17 -15.65 -7.05 -13.71
N VAL A 18 -16.10 -6.12 -12.87
CA VAL A 18 -15.55 -5.96 -11.52
C VAL A 18 -16.72 -5.92 -10.54
N SER A 19 -16.77 -6.90 -9.65
CA SER A 19 -17.78 -6.89 -8.59
C SER A 19 -17.41 -5.90 -7.49
N ASP A 20 -18.42 -5.42 -6.77
CA ASP A 20 -18.18 -4.53 -5.63
C ASP A 20 -17.32 -5.21 -4.58
N GLU A 21 -17.58 -6.50 -4.33
CA GLU A 21 -16.83 -7.27 -3.34
C GLU A 21 -15.35 -7.39 -3.70
N SER A 22 -15.02 -7.53 -4.99
CA SER A 22 -13.63 -7.62 -5.42
C SER A 22 -12.88 -6.30 -5.19
N ALA A 23 -13.56 -5.17 -5.41
CA ALA A 23 -12.97 -3.86 -5.16
C ALA A 23 -12.74 -3.64 -3.66
N ILE A 24 -13.71 -4.03 -2.83
CA ILE A 24 -13.61 -3.92 -1.38
C ILE A 24 -12.46 -4.79 -0.86
N GLU A 25 -12.35 -6.00 -1.36
CA GLU A 25 -11.31 -6.92 -0.94
C GLU A 25 -9.92 -6.42 -1.36
N LEU A 26 -9.79 -5.89 -2.57
CA LEU A 26 -8.54 -5.33 -3.03
C LEU A 26 -8.10 -4.16 -2.13
N ARG A 27 -9.04 -3.29 -1.79
CA ARG A 27 -8.74 -2.17 -0.87
C ARG A 27 -8.26 -2.69 0.48
N ARG A 28 -8.93 -3.69 1.02
CA ARG A 28 -8.55 -4.28 2.32
C ARG A 28 -7.11 -4.80 2.29
N VAL A 29 -6.76 -5.55 1.26
CA VAL A 29 -5.41 -6.11 1.11
C VAL A 29 -4.37 -5.00 0.97
N ILE A 30 -4.65 -4.00 0.14
CA ILE A 30 -3.72 -2.89 -0.08
C ILE A 30 -3.52 -2.10 1.22
N GLU A 31 -4.59 -1.85 1.97
CA GLU A 31 -4.50 -1.11 3.22
C GLU A 31 -3.67 -1.86 4.27
N GLU A 32 -3.80 -3.18 4.34
CA GLU A 32 -2.97 -3.99 5.24
C GLU A 32 -1.49 -3.90 4.87
N ILE A 33 -1.19 -4.00 3.58
CA ILE A 33 0.18 -3.88 3.09
C ILE A 33 0.73 -2.48 3.38
N ALA A 34 -0.07 -1.46 3.10
CA ALA A 34 0.32 -0.08 3.34
C ALA A 34 0.61 0.19 4.81
N GLU A 35 -0.21 -0.35 5.71
CA GLU A 35 -0.01 -0.19 7.15
C GLU A 35 1.31 -0.82 7.60
N THR A 36 1.64 -2.00 7.09
CA THR A 36 2.90 -2.68 7.42
C THR A 36 4.10 -1.86 6.95
N ILE A 37 4.05 -1.38 5.71
CA ILE A 37 5.12 -0.55 5.15
C ILE A 37 5.24 0.75 5.93
N ALA A 38 4.12 1.38 6.25
CA ALA A 38 4.10 2.64 6.99
C ALA A 38 4.71 2.48 8.39
N LYS A 39 4.41 1.38 9.07
CA LYS A 39 4.98 1.12 10.39
C LYS A 39 6.49 0.96 10.31
N ASN A 40 6.98 0.19 9.34
CA ASN A 40 8.41 0.00 9.16
C ASN A 40 9.10 1.31 8.81
N ALA A 41 8.50 2.13 7.94
CA ALA A 41 9.04 3.44 7.58
C ALA A 41 9.10 4.37 8.80
N THR A 42 8.07 4.32 9.64
CA THR A 42 8.04 5.09 10.88
C THR A 42 9.19 4.69 11.81
N ASP A 43 9.41 3.39 11.97
CA ASP A 43 10.49 2.89 12.80
C ASP A 43 11.86 3.34 12.28
N MET A 44 12.06 3.29 10.96
CA MET A 44 13.30 3.78 10.34
C MET A 44 13.52 5.26 10.60
N SER A 45 12.47 6.07 10.50
CA SER A 45 12.53 7.49 10.77
C SER A 45 12.92 7.77 12.22
N LYS A 46 12.33 7.03 13.16
CA LYS A 46 12.62 7.16 14.58
C LYS A 46 14.07 6.78 14.89
N HIS A 47 14.56 5.70 14.29
CA HIS A 47 15.96 5.28 14.46
C HIS A 47 16.94 6.34 13.98
N ALA A 48 16.55 7.09 12.94
CA ALA A 48 17.37 8.20 12.44
C ALA A 48 17.19 9.49 13.24
N GLY A 49 16.41 9.46 14.31
CA GLY A 49 16.15 10.63 15.16
C GLY A 49 15.27 11.67 14.51
N ARG A 50 14.46 11.29 13.51
CA ARG A 50 13.60 12.21 12.80
C ARG A 50 12.15 12.04 13.22
N LYS A 51 11.39 13.13 13.14
CA LYS A 51 9.95 13.11 13.40
C LYS A 51 9.12 13.04 12.11
N THR A 52 9.78 13.20 10.96
CA THR A 52 9.12 13.21 9.66
C THR A 52 9.52 11.97 8.89
N ILE A 53 8.53 11.23 8.37
CA ILE A 53 8.79 10.12 7.45
C ILE A 53 9.09 10.72 6.09
N LYS A 54 10.19 10.28 5.47
CA LYS A 54 10.59 10.72 4.14
C LYS A 54 10.30 9.65 3.10
N ALA A 55 10.28 10.07 1.84
CA ALA A 55 10.05 9.14 0.74
C ALA A 55 11.05 7.98 0.75
N GLU A 56 12.30 8.24 1.08
CA GLU A 56 13.35 7.20 1.15
C GLU A 56 13.02 6.13 2.20
N ASP A 57 12.38 6.52 3.31
CA ASP A 57 11.98 5.57 4.35
C ASP A 57 10.91 4.61 3.81
N VAL A 58 9.92 5.15 3.10
CA VAL A 58 8.86 4.36 2.50
C VAL A 58 9.42 3.44 1.43
N LYS A 59 10.33 3.97 0.60
CA LYS A 59 10.93 3.19 -0.48
C LYS A 59 11.71 2.01 0.06
N LEU A 60 12.51 2.22 1.10
CA LEU A 60 13.30 1.15 1.70
C LEU A 60 12.41 0.13 2.40
N ALA A 61 11.40 0.60 3.13
CA ALA A 61 10.45 -0.28 3.80
C ALA A 61 9.68 -1.14 2.79
N SER A 62 9.31 -0.58 1.65
CA SER A 62 8.60 -1.32 0.61
C SER A 62 9.49 -2.41 -0.02
N LYS A 63 10.78 -2.16 -0.15
CA LYS A 63 11.71 -3.17 -0.66
C LYS A 63 11.83 -4.35 0.28
N GLN A 64 11.80 -4.11 1.59
CA GLN A 64 11.82 -5.19 2.58
C GLN A 64 10.54 -6.01 2.54
N PHE A 65 9.43 -5.40 2.13
CA PHE A 65 8.15 -6.07 2.05
C PHE A 65 7.98 -6.86 0.74
N SER A 66 8.66 -6.47 -0.32
CA SER A 66 8.42 -7.03 -1.66
C SER A 66 9.12 -8.38 -1.87
N LYS A 67 8.74 -9.37 -1.08
CA LYS A 67 9.22 -10.74 -1.26
C LYS A 67 8.10 -11.67 -1.70
N PHE A 68 7.12 -11.11 -2.37
CA PHE A 68 6.06 -11.92 -2.97
C PHE A 68 6.09 -11.87 -4.47
#